data_b313c7fbed2721ee215f57fce421149a
#
_entry.id   b313c7fbed2721ee215f57fce421149a
#
_cell.length_a   1.000
_cell.length_b   1.000
_cell.length_c   1.000
_cell.angle_alpha   90.00
_cell.angle_beta   90.00
_cell.angle_gamma   90.00
#
_symmetry.space_group_name_H-M   'P 1'
#
loop_
_entity.id
_entity.type
_entity.pdbx_description
1 polymer ?
#
loop_
_entity_poly.entity_id
_entity_poly.type
_entity_poly.pdbx_seq_one_letter_code
_entity_poly.pdbx_strand_id
1 'polypeptide(L)'
;MKLPKYELVIFLFCILAIVGFSRMYTHQDWLWLIPMWFMIRFNHLCLSLHHRLISHRSFTAGSEFKKNLIIFLSIFQVNHSPLKFAISHRHHHKHSDKELDIHGPVRGLWGTLFWEFGLEKKFKSLDMKIQRDLIRDKFLVAYDKHYYKILFVVSLLVYLISAKFFWYVFVPASILWKVEANLFVNWYCHRHGYVNYTLEADTAKNNNWAGWLTMGEGWHNNHHAEPSNYNFGHRPHEIDVTALLVKHYFGKTA
;
A
#
# COMPACT_ATOMS: atom_id res chain seq x y z
N MET A 1 -22.55 12.63 -14.36
CA MET A 1 -22.13 11.68 -13.30
C MET A 1 -20.90 12.29 -12.64
N LYS A 2 -20.93 12.64 -11.35
CA LYS A 2 -19.73 13.16 -10.64
C LYS A 2 -18.79 11.99 -10.41
N LEU A 3 -17.53 12.13 -10.84
CA LEU A 3 -16.49 11.15 -10.52
C LEU A 3 -16.32 11.06 -8.99
N PRO A 4 -16.16 9.88 -8.41
CA PRO A 4 -15.78 9.73 -7.02
C PRO A 4 -14.47 10.49 -6.73
N LYS A 5 -14.32 11.00 -5.50
CA LYS A 5 -13.16 11.84 -5.14
C LYS A 5 -11.81 11.15 -5.34
N TYR A 6 -11.77 9.85 -5.12
CA TYR A 6 -10.54 9.07 -5.28
C TYR A 6 -10.07 9.05 -6.74
N GLU A 7 -10.96 8.66 -7.66
CA GLU A 7 -10.64 8.56 -9.08
C GLU A 7 -10.20 9.91 -9.64
N LEU A 8 -10.85 11.00 -9.21
CA LEU A 8 -10.45 12.36 -9.60
C LEU A 8 -9.02 12.69 -9.13
N VAL A 9 -8.69 12.36 -7.87
CA VAL A 9 -7.35 12.61 -7.31
C VAL A 9 -6.30 11.78 -8.05
N ILE A 10 -6.52 10.48 -8.26
CA ILE A 10 -5.56 9.63 -8.99
C ILE A 10 -5.40 10.13 -10.42
N PHE A 11 -6.48 10.45 -11.12
CA PHE A 11 -6.41 11.00 -12.48
C PHE A 11 -5.58 12.29 -12.53
N LEU A 12 -5.80 13.20 -11.58
CA LEU A 12 -5.00 14.41 -11.45
C LEU A 12 -3.52 14.09 -11.23
N PHE A 13 -3.19 13.18 -10.31
CA PHE A 13 -1.80 12.81 -10.04
C PHE A 13 -1.15 12.11 -11.23
N CYS A 14 -1.88 11.33 -12.02
CA CYS A 14 -1.35 10.77 -13.27
C CYS A 14 -0.98 11.87 -14.28
N ILE A 15 -1.85 12.87 -14.47
CA ILE A 15 -1.55 14.02 -15.34
C ILE A 15 -0.32 14.78 -14.82
N LEU A 16 -0.28 15.08 -13.52
CA LEU A 16 0.85 15.77 -12.91
C LEU A 16 2.15 14.96 -13.03
N ALA A 17 2.09 13.63 -12.93
CA ALA A 17 3.26 12.76 -13.13
C ALA A 17 3.79 12.85 -14.57
N ILE A 18 2.91 12.82 -15.59
CA ILE A 18 3.28 12.99 -17.00
C ILE A 18 3.96 14.34 -17.20
N VAL A 19 3.40 15.42 -16.63
CA VAL A 19 4.02 16.76 -16.69
C VAL A 19 5.39 16.75 -16.01
N GLY A 20 5.52 16.13 -14.84
CA GLY A 20 6.79 15.98 -14.11
C GLY A 20 7.86 15.28 -14.94
N PHE A 21 7.54 14.13 -15.55
CA PHE A 21 8.46 13.42 -16.45
C PHE A 21 8.82 14.21 -17.69
N SER A 22 7.86 14.90 -18.33
CA SER A 22 8.12 15.78 -19.46
C SER A 22 9.10 16.89 -19.11
N ARG A 23 8.93 17.53 -17.95
CA ARG A 23 9.85 18.56 -17.45
C ARG A 23 11.24 18.00 -17.15
N MET A 24 11.31 16.83 -16.48
CA MET A 24 12.56 16.15 -16.20
C MET A 24 13.33 15.84 -17.49
N TYR A 25 12.64 15.33 -18.51
CA TYR A 25 13.18 15.09 -19.84
C TYR A 25 13.69 16.38 -20.49
N THR A 26 12.87 17.42 -20.53
CA THR A 26 13.23 18.70 -21.19
C THR A 26 14.42 19.39 -20.52
N HIS A 27 14.54 19.30 -19.19
CA HIS A 27 15.63 19.92 -18.43
C HIS A 27 16.82 18.99 -18.19
N GLN A 28 16.75 17.73 -18.66
CA GLN A 28 17.76 16.68 -18.47
C GLN A 28 18.12 16.44 -16.98
N ASP A 29 17.14 16.58 -16.11
CA ASP A 29 17.25 16.48 -14.65
C ASP A 29 17.22 14.99 -14.17
N TRP A 30 17.90 14.07 -14.87
CA TRP A 30 17.84 12.61 -14.65
C TRP A 30 18.31 12.14 -13.28
N LEU A 31 19.16 12.92 -12.59
CA LEU A 31 19.61 12.60 -11.26
C LEU A 31 18.44 12.51 -10.24
N TRP A 32 17.30 13.12 -10.55
CA TRP A 32 16.10 13.03 -9.71
C TRP A 32 15.43 11.64 -9.73
N LEU A 33 15.82 10.75 -10.65
CA LEU A 33 15.40 9.35 -10.62
C LEU A 33 15.90 8.63 -9.37
N ILE A 34 17.05 9.02 -8.80
CA ILE A 34 17.60 8.42 -7.60
C ILE A 34 16.67 8.69 -6.38
N PRO A 35 16.40 9.95 -5.98
CA PRO A 35 15.48 10.20 -4.87
C PRO A 35 14.05 9.72 -5.18
N MET A 36 13.60 9.70 -6.44
CA MET A 36 12.32 9.12 -6.81
C MET A 36 12.28 7.61 -6.50
N TRP A 37 13.33 6.85 -6.83
CA TRP A 37 13.43 5.44 -6.50
C TRP A 37 13.36 5.20 -4.98
N PHE A 38 14.08 5.99 -4.18
CA PHE A 38 13.99 5.90 -2.71
C PHE A 38 12.58 6.24 -2.20
N MET A 39 11.91 7.22 -2.80
CA MET A 39 10.54 7.56 -2.41
C MET A 39 9.54 6.44 -2.74
N ILE A 40 9.72 5.72 -3.86
CA ILE A 40 8.94 4.53 -4.18
C ILE A 40 9.14 3.45 -3.10
N ARG A 41 10.39 3.18 -2.70
CA ARG A 41 10.69 2.21 -1.60
C ARG A 41 10.10 2.67 -0.27
N PHE A 42 10.17 3.95 0.04
CA PHE A 42 9.53 4.53 1.22
C PHE A 42 8.00 4.33 1.20
N ASN A 43 7.36 4.51 0.07
CA ASN A 43 5.92 4.26 -0.06
C ASN A 43 5.55 2.78 0.15
N HIS A 44 6.36 1.84 -0.36
CA HIS A 44 6.19 0.41 -0.05
C HIS A 44 6.35 0.13 1.45
N LEU A 45 7.33 0.75 2.08
CA LEU A 45 7.54 0.62 3.53
C LEU A 45 6.33 1.16 4.32
N CYS A 46 5.81 2.32 3.95
CA CYS A 46 4.61 2.89 4.57
C CYS A 46 3.40 1.97 4.42
N LEU A 47 3.21 1.37 3.23
CA LEU A 47 2.17 0.36 3.00
C LEU A 47 2.36 -0.81 3.96
N SER A 48 3.53 -1.40 3.94
CA SER A 48 3.86 -2.61 4.67
C SER A 48 3.69 -2.43 6.18
N LEU A 49 4.05 -1.25 6.73
CA LEU A 49 3.86 -0.93 8.14
C LEU A 49 2.37 -0.83 8.52
N HIS A 50 1.56 -0.03 7.80
CA HIS A 50 0.14 0.10 8.17
C HIS A 50 -0.66 -1.14 7.79
N HIS A 51 -0.27 -1.89 6.77
CA HIS A 51 -0.82 -3.18 6.41
C HIS A 51 -0.74 -4.16 7.59
N ARG A 52 0.46 -4.34 8.15
CA ARG A 52 0.67 -5.22 9.31
C ARG A 52 -0.01 -4.70 10.58
N LEU A 53 0.11 -3.40 10.85
CA LEU A 53 -0.43 -2.79 12.06
C LEU A 53 -1.95 -2.73 12.07
N ILE A 54 -2.56 -2.29 10.96
CA ILE A 54 -3.99 -1.94 10.90
C ILE A 54 -4.81 -3.07 10.31
N SER A 55 -4.39 -3.67 9.17
CA SER A 55 -5.19 -4.72 8.53
C SER A 55 -5.14 -6.02 9.35
N HIS A 56 -3.95 -6.47 9.73
CA HIS A 56 -3.73 -7.77 10.36
C HIS A 56 -3.49 -7.73 11.86
N ARG A 57 -3.14 -6.56 12.43
CA ARG A 57 -2.76 -6.45 13.84
C ARG A 57 -1.62 -7.41 14.22
N SER A 58 -0.73 -7.66 13.29
CA SER A 58 0.38 -8.59 13.45
C SER A 58 1.47 -8.09 14.41
N PHE A 59 1.39 -6.84 14.84
CA PHE A 59 2.18 -6.29 15.94
C PHE A 59 1.43 -5.16 16.65
N THR A 60 1.86 -4.85 17.86
CA THR A 60 1.38 -3.68 18.62
C THR A 60 2.42 -2.57 18.55
N ALA A 61 2.03 -1.37 18.17
CA ALA A 61 2.95 -0.23 18.16
C ALA A 61 3.44 0.10 19.57
N GLY A 62 4.72 0.42 19.71
CA GLY A 62 5.35 0.69 21.01
C GLY A 62 4.79 1.93 21.74
N SER A 63 4.03 2.79 21.04
CA SER A 63 3.28 3.92 21.61
C SER A 63 2.18 4.37 20.66
N GLU A 64 1.19 5.12 21.18
CA GLU A 64 0.15 5.77 20.37
C GLU A 64 0.76 6.74 19.33
N PHE A 65 1.84 7.44 19.69
CA PHE A 65 2.56 8.29 18.75
C PHE A 65 3.08 7.49 17.54
N LYS A 66 3.74 6.35 17.78
CA LYS A 66 4.26 5.49 16.69
C LYS A 66 3.13 4.94 15.82
N LYS A 67 2.02 4.52 16.42
CA LYS A 67 0.82 4.09 15.69
C LYS A 67 0.31 5.21 14.77
N ASN A 68 0.11 6.38 15.34
CA ASN A 68 -0.44 7.53 14.61
C ASN A 68 0.53 8.03 13.53
N LEU A 69 1.83 7.94 13.77
CA LEU A 69 2.87 8.24 12.78
C LEU A 69 2.79 7.29 11.58
N ILE A 70 2.68 5.97 11.81
CA ILE A 70 2.52 4.98 10.73
C ILE A 70 1.26 5.29 9.90
N ILE A 71 0.14 5.60 10.56
CA ILE A 71 -1.10 5.99 9.88
C ILE A 71 -0.88 7.27 9.05
N PHE A 72 -0.24 8.29 9.64
CA PHE A 72 -0.01 9.56 8.96
C PHE A 72 0.91 9.43 7.74
N LEU A 73 1.98 8.65 7.83
CA LEU A 73 2.94 8.45 6.74
C LEU A 73 2.31 7.83 5.47
N SER A 74 1.16 7.17 5.60
CA SER A 74 0.41 6.67 4.44
C SER A 74 -0.04 7.76 3.47
N ILE A 75 -0.01 9.05 3.87
CA ILE A 75 -0.40 10.17 3.02
C ILE A 75 0.50 10.29 1.77
N PHE A 76 1.78 9.91 1.88
CA PHE A 76 2.73 9.99 0.78
C PHE A 76 2.44 8.99 -0.34
N GLN A 77 1.62 7.99 -0.06
CA GLN A 77 1.20 6.98 -1.04
C GLN A 77 0.14 7.49 -2.03
N VAL A 78 -0.57 8.58 -1.68
CA VAL A 78 -1.69 9.10 -2.49
C VAL A 78 -2.66 7.96 -2.87
N ASN A 79 -2.96 7.11 -1.90
CA ASN A 79 -3.86 5.98 -2.04
C ASN A 79 -5.17 6.24 -1.26
N HIS A 80 -5.96 5.23 -1.02
CA HIS A 80 -6.99 5.28 0.02
C HIS A 80 -6.36 5.42 1.41
N SER A 81 -7.14 5.92 2.37
CA SER A 81 -6.69 5.92 3.77
C SER A 81 -6.40 4.50 4.26
N PRO A 82 -5.54 4.33 5.29
CA PRO A 82 -5.30 3.02 5.90
C PRO A 82 -6.56 2.32 6.39
N LEU A 83 -7.60 3.06 6.79
CA LEU A 83 -8.90 2.49 7.13
C LEU A 83 -9.54 1.77 5.93
N LYS A 84 -9.64 2.47 4.81
CA LYS A 84 -10.24 1.90 3.58
C LYS A 84 -9.40 0.76 3.02
N PHE A 85 -8.07 0.91 3.05
CA PHE A 85 -7.17 -0.17 2.66
C PHE A 85 -7.38 -1.40 3.54
N ALA A 86 -7.39 -1.26 4.87
CA ALA A 86 -7.56 -2.38 5.78
C ALA A 86 -8.91 -3.11 5.60
N ILE A 87 -9.98 -2.35 5.36
CA ILE A 87 -11.30 -2.92 5.08
C ILE A 87 -11.27 -3.78 3.81
N SER A 88 -10.71 -3.24 2.71
CA SER A 88 -10.64 -3.95 1.44
C SER A 88 -9.70 -5.16 1.53
N HIS A 89 -8.58 -5.02 2.21
CA HIS A 89 -7.58 -6.08 2.35
C HIS A 89 -8.07 -7.26 3.21
N ARG A 90 -8.79 -6.99 4.31
CA ARG A 90 -9.45 -8.07 5.08
C ARG A 90 -10.52 -8.79 4.27
N HIS A 91 -11.21 -8.07 3.38
CA HIS A 91 -12.17 -8.69 2.47
C HIS A 91 -11.46 -9.58 1.43
N HIS A 92 -10.31 -9.13 0.90
CA HIS A 92 -9.47 -9.94 0.03
C HIS A 92 -9.06 -11.25 0.71
N HIS A 93 -8.46 -11.22 1.90
CA HIS A 93 -8.09 -12.45 2.62
C HIS A 93 -9.26 -13.41 2.85
N LYS A 94 -10.45 -12.88 3.12
CA LYS A 94 -11.66 -13.69 3.28
C LYS A 94 -12.10 -14.38 1.98
N HIS A 95 -11.82 -13.77 0.83
CA HIS A 95 -12.30 -14.19 -0.48
C HIS A 95 -11.18 -14.37 -1.51
N SER A 96 -9.94 -14.53 -1.05
CA SER A 96 -8.75 -14.61 -1.90
C SER A 96 -8.96 -15.54 -3.09
N ASP A 97 -8.66 -15.03 -4.28
CA ASP A 97 -8.78 -15.70 -5.58
C ASP A 97 -10.19 -16.21 -5.95
N LYS A 98 -11.22 -15.83 -5.20
CA LYS A 98 -12.63 -16.14 -5.48
C LYS A 98 -13.32 -14.97 -6.20
N GLU A 99 -14.52 -15.21 -6.73
CA GLU A 99 -15.31 -14.20 -7.46
C GLU A 99 -15.54 -12.90 -6.68
N LEU A 100 -15.68 -12.99 -5.35
CA LEU A 100 -15.86 -11.83 -4.46
C LEU A 100 -14.56 -11.11 -4.12
N ASP A 101 -13.41 -11.62 -4.53
CA ASP A 101 -12.14 -10.94 -4.30
C ASP A 101 -12.10 -9.58 -5.04
N ILE A 102 -11.78 -8.53 -4.30
CA ILE A 102 -11.84 -7.17 -4.82
C ILE A 102 -10.54 -6.69 -5.49
N HIS A 103 -9.41 -7.33 -5.23
CA HIS A 103 -8.13 -6.96 -5.82
C HIS A 103 -7.23 -8.13 -6.24
N GLY A 104 -7.71 -9.36 -6.14
CA GLY A 104 -6.96 -10.53 -6.58
C GLY A 104 -6.92 -10.72 -8.10
N PRO A 105 -6.07 -11.66 -8.58
CA PRO A 105 -5.83 -11.90 -10.00
C PRO A 105 -7.03 -12.48 -10.76
N VAL A 106 -8.04 -12.96 -10.06
CA VAL A 106 -9.32 -13.41 -10.65
C VAL A 106 -9.99 -12.32 -11.51
N ARG A 107 -9.68 -11.06 -11.24
CA ARG A 107 -10.20 -9.91 -11.98
C ARG A 107 -9.46 -9.59 -13.29
N GLY A 108 -8.48 -10.41 -13.65
CA GLY A 108 -7.59 -10.15 -14.78
C GLY A 108 -6.57 -9.03 -14.45
N LEU A 109 -5.56 -8.85 -15.31
CA LEU A 109 -4.47 -7.88 -15.09
C LEU A 109 -5.00 -6.46 -14.84
N TRP A 110 -5.86 -5.96 -15.72
CA TRP A 110 -6.38 -4.60 -15.60
C TRP A 110 -7.29 -4.42 -14.38
N GLY A 111 -8.12 -5.43 -14.07
CA GLY A 111 -8.95 -5.41 -12.87
C GLY A 111 -8.14 -5.43 -11.57
N THR A 112 -6.96 -6.05 -11.58
CA THR A 112 -6.02 -6.05 -10.46
C THR A 112 -5.23 -4.75 -10.37
N LEU A 113 -4.75 -4.21 -11.49
CA LEU A 113 -4.00 -2.95 -11.52
C LEU A 113 -4.84 -1.74 -11.07
N PHE A 114 -6.12 -1.75 -11.42
CA PHE A 114 -7.05 -0.64 -11.14
C PHE A 114 -8.17 -1.02 -10.17
N TRP A 115 -7.89 -1.95 -9.26
CA TRP A 115 -8.89 -2.50 -8.34
C TRP A 115 -9.57 -1.44 -7.46
N GLU A 116 -8.87 -0.37 -7.15
CA GLU A 116 -9.36 0.71 -6.29
C GLU A 116 -10.47 1.53 -6.97
N PHE A 117 -10.56 1.51 -8.32
CA PHE A 117 -11.59 2.23 -9.03
C PHE A 117 -12.97 1.61 -8.74
N GLY A 118 -13.91 2.44 -8.36
CA GLY A 118 -15.24 2.02 -7.94
C GLY A 118 -15.32 1.41 -6.54
N LEU A 119 -14.24 1.46 -5.76
CA LEU A 119 -14.17 0.87 -4.42
C LEU A 119 -15.23 1.47 -3.47
N GLU A 120 -15.52 2.76 -3.55
CA GLU A 120 -16.55 3.40 -2.71
C GLU A 120 -17.95 2.78 -2.90
N LYS A 121 -18.26 2.30 -4.09
CA LYS A 121 -19.52 1.56 -4.34
C LYS A 121 -19.46 0.16 -3.74
N LYS A 122 -18.31 -0.49 -3.80
CA LYS A 122 -18.10 -1.84 -3.26
C LYS A 122 -18.14 -1.86 -1.73
N PHE A 123 -17.70 -0.80 -1.03
CA PHE A 123 -17.75 -0.72 0.44
C PHE A 123 -19.14 -0.95 1.03
N LYS A 124 -20.20 -0.63 0.31
CA LYS A 124 -21.58 -0.87 0.77
C LYS A 124 -21.94 -2.36 0.92
N SER A 125 -21.24 -3.23 0.21
CA SER A 125 -21.45 -4.69 0.24
C SER A 125 -20.48 -5.44 1.15
N LEU A 126 -19.49 -4.75 1.78
CA LEU A 126 -18.49 -5.40 2.61
C LEU A 126 -19.05 -5.75 4.00
N ASP A 127 -18.58 -6.88 4.55
CA ASP A 127 -18.97 -7.34 5.88
C ASP A 127 -18.41 -6.41 6.96
N MET A 128 -19.27 -5.58 7.55
CA MET A 128 -18.90 -4.65 8.60
C MET A 128 -18.58 -5.32 9.94
N LYS A 129 -18.92 -6.60 10.14
CA LYS A 129 -18.63 -7.31 11.40
C LYS A 129 -17.13 -7.49 11.61
N ILE A 130 -16.38 -7.76 10.54
CA ILE A 130 -14.92 -7.93 10.58
C ILE A 130 -14.16 -6.60 10.67
N GLN A 131 -14.87 -5.47 10.70
CA GLN A 131 -14.30 -4.12 10.69
C GLN A 131 -14.54 -3.33 12.01
N ARG A 132 -15.23 -3.94 12.99
CA ARG A 132 -15.65 -3.25 14.23
C ARG A 132 -14.50 -2.62 15.01
N ASP A 133 -13.34 -3.23 14.98
CA ASP A 133 -12.14 -2.74 15.65
C ASP A 133 -11.57 -1.49 14.97
N LEU A 134 -11.60 -1.45 13.64
CA LEU A 134 -11.08 -0.33 12.84
C LEU A 134 -11.91 0.94 13.09
N ILE A 135 -13.24 0.82 13.11
CA ILE A 135 -14.13 1.96 13.31
C ILE A 135 -14.14 2.49 14.75
N ARG A 136 -13.58 1.73 15.71
CA ARG A 136 -13.40 2.17 17.10
C ARG A 136 -12.14 3.02 17.29
N ASP A 137 -11.17 2.95 16.40
CA ASP A 137 -9.98 3.79 16.46
C ASP A 137 -10.32 5.22 16.00
N LYS A 138 -10.42 6.13 16.99
CA LYS A 138 -10.83 7.53 16.76
C LYS A 138 -9.87 8.26 15.81
N PHE A 139 -8.54 8.00 15.93
CA PHE A 139 -7.55 8.64 15.08
C PHE A 139 -7.66 8.16 13.64
N LEU A 140 -7.77 6.84 13.44
CA LEU A 140 -7.90 6.23 12.12
C LEU A 140 -9.16 6.72 11.39
N VAL A 141 -10.30 6.82 12.10
CA VAL A 141 -11.56 7.34 11.55
C VAL A 141 -11.47 8.84 11.24
N ALA A 142 -10.87 9.64 12.13
CA ALA A 142 -10.67 11.07 11.88
C ALA A 142 -9.72 11.31 10.70
N TYR A 143 -8.65 10.53 10.60
CA TYR A 143 -7.72 10.57 9.47
C TYR A 143 -8.42 10.25 8.15
N ASP A 144 -9.22 9.18 8.08
CA ASP A 144 -10.02 8.84 6.88
C ASP A 144 -10.95 9.98 6.48
N LYS A 145 -11.69 10.53 7.45
CA LYS A 145 -12.63 11.65 7.22
C LYS A 145 -11.95 12.87 6.60
N HIS A 146 -10.71 13.16 7.00
CA HIS A 146 -9.97 14.34 6.57
C HIS A 146 -8.87 14.05 5.54
N TYR A 147 -8.75 12.83 5.06
CA TYR A 147 -7.68 12.35 4.20
C TYR A 147 -7.34 13.30 3.04
N TYR A 148 -8.32 13.70 2.24
CA TYR A 148 -8.06 14.56 1.08
C TYR A 148 -7.65 16.00 1.46
N LYS A 149 -8.10 16.50 2.62
CA LYS A 149 -7.63 17.78 3.13
C LYS A 149 -6.18 17.70 3.57
N ILE A 150 -5.81 16.63 4.28
CA ILE A 150 -4.44 16.37 4.71
C ILE A 150 -3.54 16.19 3.48
N LEU A 151 -3.96 15.42 2.50
CA LEU A 151 -3.24 15.23 1.24
C LEU A 151 -2.98 16.56 0.53
N PHE A 152 -3.98 17.41 0.42
CA PHE A 152 -3.83 18.74 -0.19
C PHE A 152 -2.79 19.58 0.55
N VAL A 153 -2.88 19.66 1.88
CA VAL A 153 -1.94 20.43 2.71
C VAL A 153 -0.52 19.88 2.58
N VAL A 154 -0.34 18.55 2.68
CA VAL A 154 0.98 17.92 2.54
C VAL A 154 1.55 18.14 1.13
N SER A 155 0.74 17.99 0.09
CA SER A 155 1.18 18.24 -1.30
C SER A 155 1.61 19.69 -1.51
N LEU A 156 0.87 20.64 -0.95
CA LEU A 156 1.21 22.06 -1.00
C LEU A 156 2.52 22.34 -0.25
N LEU A 157 2.70 21.77 0.95
CA LEU A 157 3.93 21.95 1.73
C LEU A 157 5.15 21.35 0.99
N VAL A 158 5.02 20.16 0.42
CA VAL A 158 6.08 19.55 -0.39
C VAL A 158 6.44 20.46 -1.59
N TYR A 159 5.43 21.01 -2.28
CA TYR A 159 5.66 21.94 -3.39
C TYR A 159 6.36 23.22 -2.94
N LEU A 160 5.94 23.83 -1.83
CA LEU A 160 6.51 25.08 -1.29
C LEU A 160 7.96 24.88 -0.81
N ILE A 161 8.27 23.71 -0.23
CA ILE A 161 9.64 23.37 0.21
C ILE A 161 10.54 23.13 -1.00
N SER A 162 10.09 22.38 -1.98
CA SER A 162 10.84 22.11 -3.22
C SER A 162 9.90 21.76 -4.37
N ALA A 163 9.70 22.70 -5.28
CA ALA A 163 8.92 22.45 -6.49
C ALA A 163 9.54 21.34 -7.36
N LYS A 164 10.90 21.23 -7.45
CA LYS A 164 11.54 20.13 -8.16
C LYS A 164 11.27 18.79 -7.51
N PHE A 165 11.36 18.69 -6.17
CA PHE A 165 11.03 17.45 -5.45
C PHE A 165 9.57 17.06 -5.64
N PHE A 166 8.64 18.02 -5.57
CA PHE A 166 7.23 17.78 -5.85
C PHE A 166 7.01 17.17 -7.24
N TRP A 167 7.53 17.82 -8.30
CA TRP A 167 7.30 17.40 -9.68
C TRP A 167 8.03 16.13 -10.08
N TYR A 168 9.27 15.95 -9.60
CA TYR A 168 10.17 14.91 -10.09
C TYR A 168 10.21 13.68 -9.17
N VAL A 169 9.79 13.83 -7.92
CA VAL A 169 9.86 12.77 -6.93
C VAL A 169 8.49 12.43 -6.36
N PHE A 170 7.87 13.36 -5.63
CA PHE A 170 6.66 13.09 -4.87
C PHE A 170 5.51 12.60 -5.75
N VAL A 171 5.16 13.34 -6.79
CA VAL A 171 4.05 13.02 -7.67
C VAL A 171 4.30 11.71 -8.46
N PRO A 172 5.42 11.55 -9.21
CA PRO A 172 5.67 10.29 -9.92
C PRO A 172 5.77 9.08 -9.00
N ALA A 173 6.49 9.20 -7.88
CA ALA A 173 6.64 8.08 -6.96
C ALA A 173 5.31 7.63 -6.35
N SER A 174 4.36 8.55 -6.10
CA SER A 174 3.04 8.22 -5.56
C SER A 174 2.16 7.41 -6.53
N ILE A 175 2.46 7.43 -7.82
CA ILE A 175 1.78 6.61 -8.82
C ILE A 175 2.55 5.31 -9.08
N LEU A 176 3.89 5.41 -9.25
CA LEU A 176 4.71 4.26 -9.63
C LEU A 176 4.72 3.15 -8.57
N TRP A 177 4.83 3.49 -7.28
CA TRP A 177 4.79 2.48 -6.21
C TRP A 177 3.50 1.68 -6.21
N LYS A 178 2.36 2.34 -6.54
CA LYS A 178 1.06 1.69 -6.64
C LYS A 178 1.01 0.71 -7.81
N VAL A 179 1.53 1.12 -8.97
CA VAL A 179 1.65 0.21 -10.13
C VAL A 179 2.52 -0.99 -9.76
N GLU A 180 3.65 -0.76 -9.08
CA GLU A 180 4.52 -1.85 -8.59
C GLU A 180 3.79 -2.77 -7.60
N ALA A 181 3.10 -2.23 -6.60
CA ALA A 181 2.38 -3.02 -5.60
C ALA A 181 1.29 -3.88 -6.26
N ASN A 182 0.46 -3.29 -7.10
CA ASN A 182 -0.62 -4.00 -7.76
C ASN A 182 -0.12 -5.04 -8.79
N LEU A 183 0.96 -4.69 -9.53
CA LEU A 183 1.55 -5.60 -10.51
C LEU A 183 2.34 -6.73 -9.84
N PHE A 184 3.24 -6.40 -8.91
CA PHE A 184 4.18 -7.39 -8.37
C PHE A 184 3.58 -8.19 -7.23
N VAL A 185 2.81 -7.58 -6.33
CA VAL A 185 2.21 -8.31 -5.21
C VAL A 185 0.87 -8.92 -5.63
N ASN A 186 -0.11 -8.09 -5.98
CA ASN A 186 -1.48 -8.58 -6.21
C ASN A 186 -1.65 -9.41 -7.49
N TRP A 187 -0.84 -9.16 -8.54
CA TRP A 187 -0.92 -9.93 -9.78
C TRP A 187 0.16 -10.99 -9.90
N TYR A 188 1.45 -10.59 -9.81
CA TYR A 188 2.58 -11.48 -10.13
C TYR A 188 2.80 -12.53 -9.05
N CYS A 189 2.75 -12.16 -7.75
CA CYS A 189 2.93 -13.11 -6.66
C CYS A 189 1.76 -14.08 -6.47
N HIS A 190 0.62 -13.90 -7.14
CA HIS A 190 -0.41 -14.96 -7.23
C HIS A 190 -0.21 -15.91 -8.42
N ARG A 191 0.80 -15.70 -9.28
CA ARG A 191 1.06 -16.51 -10.47
C ARG A 191 2.44 -17.12 -10.50
N HIS A 192 3.44 -16.38 -10.03
CA HIS A 192 4.85 -16.72 -10.20
C HIS A 192 5.60 -16.68 -8.89
N GLY A 193 6.36 -17.74 -8.61
CA GLY A 193 7.15 -17.89 -7.40
C GLY A 193 7.07 -19.29 -6.84
N TYR A 194 7.42 -19.45 -5.57
CA TYR A 194 7.39 -20.70 -4.84
C TYR A 194 6.44 -20.60 -3.63
N VAL A 195 6.13 -21.75 -3.05
CA VAL A 195 5.27 -21.86 -1.86
C VAL A 195 6.05 -22.45 -0.69
N ASN A 196 5.85 -21.90 0.49
CA ASN A 196 6.25 -22.50 1.76
C ASN A 196 5.08 -23.24 2.39
N TYR A 197 3.86 -22.79 2.11
CA TYR A 197 2.62 -23.31 2.67
C TYR A 197 1.63 -23.64 1.56
N THR A 198 1.02 -24.82 1.64
CA THR A 198 -0.10 -25.18 0.77
C THR A 198 -1.35 -24.48 1.29
N LEU A 199 -1.95 -23.62 0.47
CA LEU A 199 -3.17 -22.88 0.78
C LEU A 199 -4.33 -23.45 -0.01
N GLU A 200 -5.48 -23.62 0.65
CA GLU A 200 -6.68 -24.11 0.00
C GLU A 200 -7.36 -22.97 -0.78
N ALA A 201 -7.49 -23.14 -2.10
CA ALA A 201 -8.12 -22.17 -3.01
C ALA A 201 -7.49 -20.77 -3.00
N ASP A 202 -6.21 -20.65 -2.64
CA ASP A 202 -5.44 -19.41 -2.68
C ASP A 202 -4.14 -19.65 -3.43
N THR A 203 -3.80 -18.79 -4.39
CA THR A 203 -2.66 -18.98 -5.30
C THR A 203 -1.43 -18.16 -4.92
N ALA A 204 -1.44 -17.51 -3.76
CA ALA A 204 -0.35 -16.66 -3.29
C ALA A 204 0.98 -17.43 -3.25
N LYS A 205 2.05 -16.81 -3.76
CA LYS A 205 3.41 -17.35 -3.85
C LYS A 205 4.42 -16.35 -3.31
N ASN A 206 5.53 -16.87 -2.81
CA ASN A 206 6.69 -16.07 -2.46
C ASN A 206 7.53 -15.80 -3.71
N ASN A 207 8.04 -14.60 -3.85
CA ASN A 207 8.92 -14.22 -4.92
C ASN A 207 10.09 -13.37 -4.41
N ASN A 208 11.33 -13.83 -4.64
CA ASN A 208 12.53 -13.24 -4.06
C ASN A 208 12.70 -11.75 -4.42
N TRP A 209 12.67 -11.42 -5.70
CA TRP A 209 12.90 -10.04 -6.11
C TRP A 209 11.69 -9.12 -5.80
N ALA A 210 10.46 -9.64 -5.86
CA ALA A 210 9.29 -8.90 -5.39
C ALA A 210 9.39 -8.63 -3.89
N GLY A 211 9.82 -9.61 -3.07
CA GLY A 211 10.05 -9.43 -1.64
C GLY A 211 11.00 -8.29 -1.31
N TRP A 212 12.11 -8.19 -2.05
CA TRP A 212 13.07 -7.10 -1.91
C TRP A 212 12.50 -5.74 -2.35
N LEU A 213 11.91 -5.68 -3.54
CA LEU A 213 11.38 -4.43 -4.10
C LEU A 213 10.24 -3.85 -3.28
N THR A 214 9.40 -4.69 -2.68
CA THR A 214 8.18 -4.28 -1.97
C THR A 214 8.32 -4.30 -0.44
N MET A 215 9.57 -4.26 0.08
CA MET A 215 9.88 -4.20 1.51
C MET A 215 9.30 -5.35 2.35
N GLY A 216 9.19 -6.55 1.74
CA GLY A 216 8.72 -7.77 2.38
C GLY A 216 7.35 -8.27 1.90
N GLU A 217 6.55 -7.45 1.19
CA GLU A 217 5.21 -7.83 0.74
C GLU A 217 5.20 -8.96 -0.32
N GLY A 218 6.33 -9.15 -1.03
CA GLY A 218 6.49 -10.23 -2.00
C GLY A 218 6.71 -11.62 -1.39
N TRP A 219 6.86 -11.75 -0.05
CA TRP A 219 6.75 -13.03 0.68
C TRP A 219 5.28 -13.38 0.89
N HIS A 220 4.53 -13.42 -0.20
CA HIS A 220 3.08 -13.31 -0.21
C HIS A 220 2.38 -14.61 0.20
N ASN A 221 2.96 -15.78 -0.10
CA ASN A 221 2.45 -17.06 0.38
C ASN A 221 2.57 -17.19 1.90
N ASN A 222 3.68 -16.74 2.47
CA ASN A 222 3.88 -16.73 3.92
C ASN A 222 2.85 -15.80 4.59
N HIS A 223 2.65 -14.62 4.00
CA HIS A 223 1.68 -13.65 4.47
C HIS A 223 0.25 -14.19 4.45
N HIS A 224 -0.18 -14.85 3.37
CA HIS A 224 -1.51 -15.44 3.27
C HIS A 224 -1.69 -16.63 4.21
N ALA A 225 -0.62 -17.39 4.50
CA ALA A 225 -0.65 -18.50 5.46
C ALA A 225 -0.74 -18.02 6.91
N GLU A 226 0.04 -16.99 7.26
CA GLU A 226 0.16 -16.48 8.63
C GLU A 226 -0.01 -14.94 8.66
N PRO A 227 -1.19 -14.40 8.36
CA PRO A 227 -1.41 -12.96 8.27
C PRO A 227 -1.20 -12.21 9.60
N SER A 228 -1.29 -12.90 10.73
CA SER A 228 -1.01 -12.36 12.06
C SER A 228 0.49 -12.31 12.40
N ASN A 229 1.35 -12.91 11.61
CA ASN A 229 2.79 -12.83 11.79
C ASN A 229 3.31 -11.51 11.19
N TYR A 230 4.03 -10.70 11.98
CA TYR A 230 4.59 -9.45 11.49
C TYR A 230 5.81 -9.65 10.58
N ASN A 231 6.46 -10.82 10.64
CA ASN A 231 7.56 -11.17 9.77
C ASN A 231 7.05 -12.09 8.65
N PHE A 232 7.08 -11.60 7.42
CA PHE A 232 6.68 -12.40 6.26
C PHE A 232 7.83 -13.23 5.69
N GLY A 233 9.07 -12.99 6.10
CA GLY A 233 10.22 -13.81 5.72
C GLY A 233 10.39 -15.00 6.68
N HIS A 234 10.07 -16.21 6.23
CA HIS A 234 10.10 -17.41 7.05
C HIS A 234 11.34 -18.29 6.79
N ARG A 235 12.10 -18.01 5.72
CA ARG A 235 13.35 -18.70 5.40
C ARG A 235 14.55 -17.73 5.49
N PRO A 236 15.77 -18.21 5.69
CA PRO A 236 16.94 -17.35 5.87
C PRO A 236 17.21 -16.35 4.74
N HIS A 237 16.81 -16.65 3.51
CA HIS A 237 16.96 -15.78 2.35
C HIS A 237 15.78 -14.81 2.14
N GLU A 238 14.69 -15.02 2.85
CA GLU A 238 13.47 -14.20 2.79
C GLU A 238 13.61 -12.99 3.73
N ILE A 239 14.48 -12.05 3.37
CA ILE A 239 14.71 -10.86 4.20
C ILE A 239 13.51 -9.93 4.11
N ASP A 240 12.89 -9.68 5.26
CA ASP A 240 11.77 -8.77 5.41
C ASP A 240 12.23 -7.47 6.09
N VAL A 241 12.48 -6.43 5.26
CA VAL A 241 12.96 -5.13 5.75
C VAL A 241 11.96 -4.49 6.71
N THR A 242 10.67 -4.61 6.44
CA THR A 242 9.63 -4.06 7.31
C THR A 242 9.60 -4.78 8.66
N ALA A 243 9.76 -6.11 8.69
CA ALA A 243 9.83 -6.85 9.94
C ALA A 243 11.02 -6.44 10.81
N LEU A 244 12.18 -6.16 10.19
CA LEU A 244 13.34 -5.63 10.92
C LEU A 244 13.02 -4.27 11.56
N LEU A 245 12.35 -3.38 10.85
CA LEU A 245 11.94 -2.07 11.40
C LEU A 245 10.87 -2.20 12.48
N VAL A 246 9.90 -3.09 12.33
CA VAL A 246 8.92 -3.38 13.37
C VAL A 246 9.63 -3.86 14.63
N LYS A 247 10.52 -4.85 14.51
CA LYS A 247 11.24 -5.43 15.64
C LYS A 247 12.06 -4.40 16.42
N HIS A 248 12.75 -3.50 15.72
CA HIS A 248 13.73 -2.63 16.37
C HIS A 248 13.20 -1.23 16.71
N TYR A 249 12.18 -0.72 15.99
CA TYR A 249 11.78 0.68 16.12
C TYR A 249 10.29 0.89 16.40
N PHE A 250 9.40 0.15 15.74
CA PHE A 250 7.98 0.47 15.77
C PHE A 250 7.18 -0.37 16.76
N GLY A 251 7.49 -1.64 16.90
CA GLY A 251 6.65 -2.61 17.59
C GLY A 251 7.12 -3.04 18.96
N LYS A 252 6.15 -3.54 19.75
CA LYS A 252 6.38 -4.63 20.69
C LYS A 252 5.96 -5.88 19.92
N THR A 253 6.92 -6.75 19.69
CA THR A 253 6.64 -8.10 19.15
C THR A 253 6.10 -8.93 20.29
N ALA A 254 4.98 -9.63 20.06
CA ALA A 254 4.44 -10.55 21.03
C ALA A 254 5.42 -11.70 21.29
#